data_2cc99443eab36e63857e0d5c4fdd21a5
#
_entry.id   2cc99443eab36e63857e0d5c4fdd21a5
#
_cell.length_a   1.000
_cell.length_b   1.000
_cell.length_c   1.000
_cell.angle_alpha   90.00
_cell.angle_beta   90.00
_cell.angle_gamma   90.00
#
_symmetry.space_group_name_H-M   'P 1'
#
loop_
_entity.id
_entity.type
_entity.pdbx_description
1 polymer ?
#
loop_
_entity_poly.entity_id
_entity_poly.type
_entity_poly.pdbx_seq_one_letter_code
_entity_poly.pdbx_strand_id
1 'polypeptide(L)'
;MLLEVTENRIVVADTERKELLRVNEIIGEPLQRGTVLDRNGNSFEGCVNHNEPFGWGVLYDKDHNRMYEGFRIGESSSCFGTSFDPENHHVQYEGEYCNGKRWGRGTQYDKMGKVVFDGEWLNDERLERRVKIASHDDLFHTQIEELTIANGACNEDDWKTLDLTALSLLRRLVIGEDCFDKVKEVKIVGLAQLEEVTIGKNCFLNGGHLEPTSFALKDCPRVKTLTVGYQSFYLFGRCELEILPSLEVIAVGGYCFQCCGEVRVAHLAALKKVSIGKNSFAQSTLNRGAFCLEDCPQVETLELGKGACYNALRCVVRDNPKLRRVVLREGCFHAATELTLSNVDGLTELHVGTRCFAAMPASKDVMRTLRLSHLPGLKEVTIQNGSFSFWGGLDLEDLTALTQVTVGDACFALDPEKGSKEEKCPKGRFVLKDCPKVKKLEIGKTSFLSCGAFCLEDCPALKSISIGSLKYADLQRGFPAASL
;
A
#
# COMPACT_ATOMS: atom_id res chain seq x y z
N MET A 1 -3.60 29.18 16.69
CA MET A 1 -4.01 30.58 16.52
C MET A 1 -2.82 31.49 16.78
N LEU A 2 -2.56 32.44 15.91
CA LEU A 2 -1.49 33.44 16.07
C LEU A 2 -2.13 34.74 16.50
N LEU A 3 -1.62 35.34 17.57
CA LEU A 3 -1.98 36.67 18.02
C LEU A 3 -0.78 37.60 17.73
N GLU A 4 -0.95 38.54 16.82
CA GLU A 4 0.04 39.59 16.55
C GLU A 4 -0.46 40.91 17.16
N VAL A 5 0.28 41.44 18.12
CA VAL A 5 -0.04 42.69 18.79
C VAL A 5 1.04 43.70 18.45
N THR A 6 0.67 44.80 17.82
CA THR A 6 1.54 45.96 17.59
C THR A 6 0.95 47.17 18.34
N GLU A 7 1.71 48.28 18.46
CA GLU A 7 1.26 49.47 19.20
C GLU A 7 -0.13 49.98 18.78
N ASN A 8 -0.54 49.74 17.52
CA ASN A 8 -1.81 50.27 16.99
C ASN A 8 -2.70 49.20 16.34
N ARG A 9 -2.38 47.89 16.49
CA ARG A 9 -3.09 46.84 15.77
C ARG A 9 -3.05 45.53 16.52
N ILE A 10 -4.19 44.85 16.57
CA ILE A 10 -4.28 43.43 16.97
C ILE A 10 -4.80 42.65 15.80
N VAL A 11 -4.08 41.59 15.40
CA VAL A 11 -4.49 40.62 14.37
C VAL A 11 -4.53 39.25 15.00
N VAL A 12 -5.67 38.60 14.88
CA VAL A 12 -5.84 37.18 15.21
C VAL A 12 -5.89 36.41 13.91
N ALA A 13 -4.99 35.47 13.74
CA ALA A 13 -4.91 34.62 12.55
C ALA A 13 -4.93 33.14 12.94
N ASP A 14 -5.39 32.26 12.04
CA ASP A 14 -5.25 30.82 12.19
C ASP A 14 -3.80 30.36 12.01
N THR A 15 -3.56 29.06 12.09
CA THR A 15 -2.23 28.43 11.91
C THR A 15 -1.68 28.58 10.50
N GLU A 16 -2.54 28.86 9.52
CA GLU A 16 -2.17 29.14 8.11
C GLU A 16 -1.94 30.64 7.83
N ARG A 17 -1.93 31.47 8.91
CA ARG A 17 -1.83 32.94 8.84
C ARG A 17 -3.01 33.63 8.13
N LYS A 18 -4.12 32.94 7.95
CA LYS A 18 -5.37 33.55 7.47
C LYS A 18 -5.94 34.43 8.59
N GLU A 19 -6.13 35.68 8.28
CA GLU A 19 -6.63 36.67 9.22
C GLU A 19 -8.09 36.36 9.59
N LEU A 20 -8.35 36.15 10.88
CA LEU A 20 -9.67 35.86 11.43
C LEU A 20 -10.32 37.12 12.01
N LEU A 21 -9.52 38.01 12.57
CA LEU A 21 -9.96 39.27 13.18
C LEU A 21 -8.86 40.30 13.09
N ARG A 22 -9.20 41.53 12.72
CA ARG A 22 -8.31 42.69 12.75
C ARG A 22 -8.93 43.84 13.50
N VAL A 23 -8.21 44.38 14.48
CA VAL A 23 -8.53 45.62 15.14
C VAL A 23 -7.52 46.68 14.70
N ASN A 24 -7.95 47.67 13.90
CA ASN A 24 -7.07 48.59 13.19
C ASN A 24 -6.70 49.88 13.96
N GLU A 25 -7.37 50.16 15.05
CA GLU A 25 -7.06 51.33 15.88
C GLU A 25 -7.16 50.97 17.35
N ILE A 26 -6.02 50.82 18.00
CA ILE A 26 -5.94 50.98 19.45
C ILE A 26 -5.72 52.45 19.67
N ILE A 27 -6.81 53.19 19.85
CA ILE A 27 -6.73 54.59 20.22
C ILE A 27 -6.05 54.65 21.58
N GLY A 28 -4.98 55.39 21.72
CA GLY A 28 -4.05 55.38 22.85
C GLY A 28 -4.61 55.93 24.18
N GLU A 29 -5.86 55.60 24.54
CA GLU A 29 -6.38 55.77 25.89
C GLU A 29 -6.17 54.47 26.68
N PRO A 30 -5.69 54.55 27.93
CA PRO A 30 -5.50 53.38 28.75
C PRO A 30 -6.82 52.64 28.90
N LEU A 31 -6.82 51.29 28.69
CA LEU A 31 -7.97 50.43 28.92
C LEU A 31 -8.56 50.74 30.29
N GLN A 32 -9.79 51.23 30.33
CA GLN A 32 -10.48 51.51 31.55
C GLN A 32 -11.14 50.23 32.07
N ARG A 33 -11.17 50.07 33.39
CA ARG A 33 -12.01 49.05 34.01
C ARG A 33 -13.41 49.65 34.21
N GLY A 34 -14.42 48.89 33.80
CA GLY A 34 -15.79 49.34 33.89
C GLY A 34 -16.78 48.16 33.86
N THR A 35 -18.04 48.49 34.00
CA THR A 35 -19.14 47.53 33.87
C THR A 35 -19.99 47.95 32.67
N VAL A 36 -20.25 46.99 31.78
CA VAL A 36 -21.09 47.19 30.60
C VAL A 36 -22.23 46.15 30.62
N LEU A 37 -23.44 46.60 30.36
CA LEU A 37 -24.59 45.73 30.20
C LEU A 37 -24.76 45.34 28.71
N ASP A 38 -24.94 44.05 28.47
CA ASP A 38 -25.30 43.58 27.13
C ASP A 38 -26.82 43.80 26.86
N ARG A 39 -27.25 43.53 25.62
CA ARG A 39 -28.65 43.67 25.19
C ARG A 39 -29.60 42.74 25.94
N ASN A 40 -29.08 41.67 26.53
CA ASN A 40 -29.86 40.70 27.29
C ASN A 40 -29.90 41.03 28.78
N GLY A 41 -29.23 42.10 29.21
CA GLY A 41 -29.17 42.54 30.61
C GLY A 41 -28.12 41.79 31.44
N ASN A 42 -27.19 41.06 30.82
CA ASN A 42 -26.03 40.49 31.49
C ASN A 42 -24.97 41.57 31.68
N SER A 43 -24.17 41.51 32.75
CA SER A 43 -23.15 42.50 33.06
C SER A 43 -21.73 41.96 32.79
N PHE A 44 -20.96 42.72 32.02
CA PHE A 44 -19.52 42.47 31.87
C PHE A 44 -18.73 43.40 32.78
N GLU A 45 -17.92 42.83 33.63
CA GLU A 45 -17.02 43.55 34.53
C GLU A 45 -15.57 43.31 34.13
N GLY A 46 -14.90 44.32 33.60
CA GLY A 46 -13.54 44.11 33.09
C GLY A 46 -12.96 45.29 32.32
N CYS A 47 -12.09 44.98 31.39
CA CYS A 47 -11.52 45.98 30.47
C CYS A 47 -12.57 46.43 29.46
N VAL A 48 -12.79 47.72 29.31
CA VAL A 48 -13.78 48.32 28.42
C VAL A 48 -13.12 49.40 27.57
N ASN A 49 -13.60 49.54 26.33
CA ASN A 49 -13.26 50.62 25.43
C ASN A 49 -14.55 51.13 24.75
N HIS A 50 -14.77 52.44 24.73
CA HIS A 50 -15.97 53.03 24.15
C HIS A 50 -17.30 52.39 24.60
N ASN A 51 -17.37 52.05 25.89
CA ASN A 51 -18.53 51.41 26.50
C ASN A 51 -18.86 50.01 25.96
N GLU A 52 -17.85 49.30 25.40
CA GLU A 52 -17.93 47.92 24.97
C GLU A 52 -16.82 47.08 25.65
N PRO A 53 -17.06 45.78 25.91
CA PRO A 53 -16.03 44.88 26.39
C PRO A 53 -14.84 44.87 25.44
N PHE A 54 -13.62 45.11 25.95
CA PHE A 54 -12.40 45.05 25.17
C PHE A 54 -11.23 44.61 26.04
N GLY A 55 -11.04 43.32 26.17
CA GLY A 55 -9.99 42.75 26.99
C GLY A 55 -10.54 41.76 28.03
N TRP A 56 -9.74 41.55 29.06
CA TRP A 56 -10.05 40.56 30.10
C TRP A 56 -11.15 41.07 31.06
N GLY A 57 -12.10 40.18 31.38
CA GLY A 57 -13.16 40.46 32.36
C GLY A 57 -14.04 39.25 32.62
N VAL A 58 -15.09 39.48 33.39
CA VAL A 58 -16.08 38.47 33.78
C VAL A 58 -17.45 38.90 33.28
N LEU A 59 -18.17 38.00 32.60
CA LEU A 59 -19.55 38.16 32.22
C LEU A 59 -20.45 37.46 33.24
N TYR A 60 -21.42 38.18 33.78
CA TYR A 60 -22.40 37.65 34.70
C TYR A 60 -23.79 37.69 34.07
N ASP A 61 -24.64 36.75 34.47
CA ASP A 61 -26.08 36.79 34.20
C ASP A 61 -26.82 37.83 35.09
N LYS A 62 -28.14 37.92 34.92
CA LYS A 62 -29.00 38.83 35.71
C LYS A 62 -29.03 38.53 37.21
N ASP A 63 -28.74 37.27 37.58
CA ASP A 63 -28.69 36.80 38.95
C ASP A 63 -27.28 36.87 39.56
N HIS A 64 -26.35 37.52 38.82
CA HIS A 64 -24.95 37.71 39.18
C HIS A 64 -24.14 36.39 39.26
N ASN A 65 -24.54 35.37 38.48
CA ASN A 65 -23.75 34.16 38.33
C ASN A 65 -22.75 34.32 37.17
N ARG A 66 -21.56 33.72 37.28
CA ARG A 66 -20.56 33.74 36.23
C ARG A 66 -21.03 32.94 35.02
N MET A 67 -21.02 33.58 33.87
CA MET A 67 -21.26 32.93 32.57
C MET A 67 -19.95 32.66 31.82
N TYR A 68 -19.01 33.65 31.87
CA TYR A 68 -17.75 33.59 31.18
C TYR A 68 -16.70 34.45 31.90
N GLU A 69 -15.48 33.98 31.94
CA GLU A 69 -14.32 34.72 32.41
C GLU A 69 -13.19 34.60 31.35
N GLY A 70 -12.76 35.73 30.80
CA GLY A 70 -11.74 35.70 29.76
C GLY A 70 -11.70 36.97 28.91
N PHE A 71 -11.03 36.87 27.77
CA PHE A 71 -10.87 37.97 26.85
C PHE A 71 -12.10 38.11 25.95
N ARG A 72 -12.62 39.33 25.85
CA ARG A 72 -13.75 39.67 24.98
C ARG A 72 -13.46 40.87 24.09
N ILE A 73 -14.04 40.85 22.89
CA ILE A 73 -14.11 41.98 21.97
C ILE A 73 -15.58 42.18 21.62
N GLY A 74 -16.19 43.27 22.15
CA GLY A 74 -17.62 43.48 22.08
C GLY A 74 -18.39 42.34 22.73
N GLU A 75 -19.39 41.80 22.04
CA GLU A 75 -20.22 40.69 22.54
C GLU A 75 -19.54 39.33 22.39
N SER A 76 -18.36 39.22 21.72
CA SER A 76 -17.72 37.94 21.39
C SER A 76 -16.59 37.56 22.33
N SER A 77 -16.59 36.33 22.83
CA SER A 77 -15.44 35.71 23.47
C SER A 77 -14.34 35.48 22.45
N SER A 78 -13.11 35.83 22.79
CA SER A 78 -11.94 35.73 21.91
C SER A 78 -10.69 35.35 22.70
N CYS A 79 -9.68 34.78 22.03
CA CYS A 79 -8.46 34.31 22.67
C CYS A 79 -8.74 33.24 23.73
N PHE A 80 -8.33 33.44 24.95
CA PHE A 80 -8.49 32.47 26.03
C PHE A 80 -9.60 32.88 27.01
N GLY A 81 -10.35 31.87 27.50
CA GLY A 81 -11.39 32.10 28.50
C GLY A 81 -11.99 30.81 29.03
N THR A 82 -12.81 31.00 30.07
CA THR A 82 -13.53 29.95 30.79
C THR A 82 -15.03 30.22 30.71
N SER A 83 -15.81 29.27 30.22
CA SER A 83 -17.28 29.33 30.30
C SER A 83 -17.80 28.45 31.42
N PHE A 84 -18.94 28.85 31.98
CA PHE A 84 -19.58 28.19 33.10
C PHE A 84 -20.95 27.63 32.69
N ASP A 85 -21.32 26.49 33.26
CA ASP A 85 -22.63 25.87 33.05
C ASP A 85 -23.72 26.75 33.69
N PRO A 86 -24.78 27.09 32.96
CA PRO A 86 -25.82 28.01 33.46
C PRO A 86 -26.68 27.45 34.61
N GLU A 87 -26.70 26.12 34.80
CA GLU A 87 -27.52 25.48 35.83
C GLU A 87 -26.80 25.31 37.17
N ASN A 88 -25.51 24.90 37.12
CA ASN A 88 -24.75 24.57 38.32
C ASN A 88 -23.53 25.48 38.55
N HIS A 89 -23.24 26.41 37.63
CA HIS A 89 -22.17 27.40 37.69
C HIS A 89 -20.74 26.80 37.79
N HIS A 90 -20.57 25.51 37.48
CA HIS A 90 -19.27 24.89 37.38
C HIS A 90 -18.63 25.22 36.03
N VAL A 91 -17.31 25.10 35.96
CA VAL A 91 -16.59 25.26 34.69
C VAL A 91 -17.09 24.21 33.68
N GLN A 92 -17.54 24.69 32.54
CA GLN A 92 -17.98 23.87 31.42
C GLN A 92 -16.86 23.69 30.35
N TYR A 93 -16.11 24.78 30.12
CA TYR A 93 -15.01 24.76 29.15
C TYR A 93 -13.97 25.81 29.56
N GLU A 94 -12.71 25.46 29.38
CA GLU A 94 -11.55 26.34 29.57
C GLU A 94 -10.63 26.19 28.35
N GLY A 95 -10.39 27.28 27.60
CA GLY A 95 -9.58 27.20 26.41
C GLY A 95 -9.70 28.41 25.50
N GLU A 96 -9.32 28.22 24.26
CA GLU A 96 -9.30 29.26 23.25
C GLU A 96 -10.67 29.45 22.60
N TYR A 97 -10.96 30.69 22.22
CA TYR A 97 -12.17 31.14 21.55
C TYR A 97 -11.85 31.99 20.32
N CYS A 98 -12.70 31.92 19.32
CA CYS A 98 -12.72 32.82 18.19
C CYS A 98 -14.18 33.16 17.83
N ASN A 99 -14.51 34.46 17.82
CA ASN A 99 -15.88 34.94 17.54
C ASN A 99 -16.98 34.25 18.36
N GLY A 100 -16.73 34.06 19.66
CA GLY A 100 -17.69 33.45 20.58
C GLY A 100 -17.77 31.92 20.54
N LYS A 101 -17.01 31.27 19.65
CA LYS A 101 -16.97 29.81 19.50
C LYS A 101 -15.66 29.24 20.03
N ARG A 102 -15.72 28.03 20.58
CA ARG A 102 -14.53 27.29 20.98
C ARG A 102 -13.69 27.00 19.76
N TRP A 103 -12.41 27.34 19.87
CA TRP A 103 -11.44 27.24 18.78
C TRP A 103 -10.05 26.95 19.35
N GLY A 104 -9.20 26.21 18.66
CA GLY A 104 -7.87 25.87 19.14
C GLY A 104 -7.92 24.95 20.36
N ARG A 105 -6.96 25.04 21.25
CA ARG A 105 -6.84 24.13 22.37
C ARG A 105 -7.78 24.47 23.52
N GLY A 106 -8.44 23.43 24.11
CA GLY A 106 -9.29 23.63 25.27
C GLY A 106 -9.79 22.34 25.90
N THR A 107 -10.17 22.46 27.16
CA THR A 107 -10.66 21.37 28.02
C THR A 107 -12.14 21.55 28.30
N GLN A 108 -12.93 20.53 28.06
CA GLN A 108 -14.36 20.50 28.40
C GLN A 108 -14.59 19.60 29.60
N TYR A 109 -15.53 20.05 30.46
CA TYR A 109 -15.90 19.34 31.67
C TYR A 109 -17.39 18.96 31.66
N ASP A 110 -17.73 17.87 32.36
CA ASP A 110 -19.13 17.51 32.65
C ASP A 110 -19.68 18.31 33.83
N LYS A 111 -20.98 18.16 34.15
CA LYS A 111 -21.65 18.84 35.26
C LYS A 111 -21.07 18.52 36.65
N MET A 112 -20.23 17.48 36.75
CA MET A 112 -19.52 17.06 37.97
C MET A 112 -18.07 17.58 38.04
N GLY A 113 -17.63 18.36 37.04
CA GLY A 113 -16.28 18.90 36.95
C GLY A 113 -15.24 17.89 36.46
N LYS A 114 -15.65 16.74 35.94
CA LYS A 114 -14.73 15.75 35.33
C LYS A 114 -14.44 16.14 33.90
N VAL A 115 -13.16 16.03 33.49
CA VAL A 115 -12.75 16.26 32.11
C VAL A 115 -13.41 15.22 31.21
N VAL A 116 -14.13 15.67 30.19
CA VAL A 116 -14.77 14.84 29.14
C VAL A 116 -14.06 14.95 27.81
N PHE A 117 -13.32 16.06 27.60
CA PHE A 117 -12.48 16.21 26.42
C PHE A 117 -11.36 17.22 26.71
N ASP A 118 -10.14 16.91 26.33
CA ASP A 118 -8.99 17.80 26.35
C ASP A 118 -8.28 17.69 24.99
N GLY A 119 -8.38 18.73 24.16
CA GLY A 119 -7.89 18.66 22.78
C GLY A 119 -8.14 19.92 21.98
N GLU A 120 -8.15 19.75 20.67
CA GLU A 120 -8.36 20.82 19.70
C GLU A 120 -9.85 20.99 19.35
N TRP A 121 -10.24 22.22 19.07
CA TRP A 121 -11.60 22.62 18.74
C TRP A 121 -11.66 23.45 17.47
N LEU A 122 -12.71 23.31 16.68
CA LEU A 122 -12.98 24.10 15.50
C LEU A 122 -14.48 24.45 15.45
N ASN A 123 -14.84 25.75 15.61
CA ASN A 123 -16.22 26.23 15.56
C ASN A 123 -17.17 25.47 16.49
N ASP A 124 -16.79 25.25 17.76
CA ASP A 124 -17.52 24.48 18.79
C ASP A 124 -17.48 22.94 18.61
N GLU A 125 -16.87 22.43 17.56
CA GLU A 125 -16.72 21.01 17.33
C GLU A 125 -15.38 20.49 17.88
N ARG A 126 -15.40 19.30 18.50
CA ARG A 126 -14.19 18.62 18.97
C ARG A 126 -13.46 18.03 17.78
N LEU A 127 -12.14 18.21 17.72
CA LEU A 127 -11.29 17.53 16.76
C LEU A 127 -10.80 16.21 17.36
N GLU A 128 -11.58 15.16 17.16
CA GLU A 128 -11.26 13.84 17.68
C GLU A 128 -10.04 13.25 16.95
N ARG A 129 -9.09 12.69 17.70
CA ARG A 129 -7.91 12.04 17.09
C ARG A 129 -8.23 10.71 16.41
N ARG A 130 -9.33 10.06 16.83
CA ARG A 130 -9.85 8.84 16.25
C ARG A 130 -11.17 9.14 15.57
N VAL A 131 -11.14 9.18 14.25
CA VAL A 131 -12.29 9.60 13.44
C VAL A 131 -12.79 8.42 12.63
N LYS A 132 -14.11 8.25 12.64
CA LYS A 132 -14.81 7.32 11.75
C LYS A 132 -15.68 8.13 10.80
N ILE A 133 -15.35 8.07 9.51
CA ILE A 133 -16.12 8.69 8.43
C ILE A 133 -17.19 7.71 7.96
N ALA A 134 -18.45 8.11 8.02
CA ALA A 134 -19.60 7.34 7.55
C ALA A 134 -20.40 8.08 6.48
N SER A 135 -20.27 9.41 6.42
CA SER A 135 -20.96 10.28 5.46
C SER A 135 -20.02 11.38 4.96
N HIS A 136 -20.43 12.07 3.89
CA HIS A 136 -19.70 13.20 3.32
C HIS A 136 -19.62 14.40 4.31
N ASP A 137 -20.57 14.50 5.24
CA ASP A 137 -20.65 15.61 6.21
C ASP A 137 -19.71 15.41 7.41
N ASP A 138 -19.07 14.25 7.52
CA ASP A 138 -18.14 13.98 8.62
C ASP A 138 -16.86 14.79 8.46
N LEU A 139 -16.34 15.32 9.56
CA LEU A 139 -15.23 16.26 9.58
C LEU A 139 -13.87 15.60 9.31
N PHE A 140 -13.22 16.00 8.23
CA PHE A 140 -11.82 15.72 7.95
C PHE A 140 -10.93 16.85 8.45
N HIS A 141 -9.99 16.56 9.37
CA HIS A 141 -9.11 17.59 9.96
C HIS A 141 -7.69 17.06 10.21
N THR A 142 -6.75 17.97 10.37
CA THR A 142 -5.31 17.61 10.46
C THR A 142 -4.88 16.95 11.78
N GLN A 143 -5.73 16.93 12.81
CA GLN A 143 -5.43 16.32 14.11
C GLN A 143 -5.74 14.82 14.18
N ILE A 144 -6.19 14.22 13.08
CA ILE A 144 -6.52 12.79 13.02
C ILE A 144 -5.25 11.94 13.15
N GLU A 145 -5.25 11.04 14.14
CA GLU A 145 -4.22 10.00 14.33
C GLU A 145 -4.68 8.63 13.80
N GLU A 146 -5.97 8.31 13.96
CA GLU A 146 -6.54 7.06 13.44
C GLU A 146 -7.78 7.40 12.60
N LEU A 147 -7.74 7.03 11.33
CA LEU A 147 -8.84 7.24 10.39
C LEU A 147 -9.47 5.91 10.00
N THR A 148 -10.75 5.79 10.24
CA THR A 148 -11.56 4.65 9.79
C THR A 148 -12.66 5.13 8.87
N ILE A 149 -12.72 4.61 7.66
CA ILE A 149 -13.84 4.79 6.74
C ILE A 149 -14.82 3.64 6.96
N ALA A 150 -16.08 3.95 7.21
CA ALA A 150 -17.11 2.93 7.40
C ALA A 150 -17.40 2.18 6.09
N ASN A 151 -17.92 0.97 6.18
CA ASN A 151 -18.31 0.20 5.00
C ASN A 151 -19.37 0.95 4.20
N GLY A 152 -19.23 0.96 2.88
CA GLY A 152 -20.15 1.61 1.96
C GLY A 152 -20.09 3.14 1.93
N ALA A 153 -19.14 3.76 2.62
CA ALA A 153 -19.02 5.21 2.73
C ALA A 153 -18.19 5.83 1.58
N CYS A 154 -18.37 7.15 1.38
CA CYS A 154 -17.60 7.99 0.44
C CYS A 154 -17.74 7.54 -1.01
N ASN A 155 -18.96 7.16 -1.44
CA ASN A 155 -19.27 6.73 -2.81
C ASN A 155 -19.96 7.80 -3.64
N GLU A 156 -20.17 9.00 -3.11
CA GLU A 156 -20.78 10.14 -3.77
C GLU A 156 -19.89 10.62 -4.93
N ASP A 157 -20.51 11.31 -5.88
CA ASP A 157 -19.82 11.77 -7.11
C ASP A 157 -18.74 12.85 -6.85
N ASP A 158 -18.74 13.48 -5.70
CA ASP A 158 -17.77 14.51 -5.32
C ASP A 158 -16.40 13.91 -4.97
N TRP A 159 -16.35 12.66 -4.57
CA TRP A 159 -15.11 11.95 -4.30
C TRP A 159 -14.39 11.55 -5.59
N LYS A 160 -13.54 12.44 -6.15
CA LYS A 160 -12.69 12.14 -7.31
C LYS A 160 -11.27 11.79 -6.92
N THR A 161 -10.78 12.37 -5.84
CA THR A 161 -9.43 12.17 -5.29
C THR A 161 -9.51 11.94 -3.79
N LEU A 162 -8.80 10.96 -3.29
CA LEU A 162 -8.53 10.80 -1.87
C LEU A 162 -7.09 11.26 -1.62
N ASP A 163 -6.94 12.48 -1.12
CA ASP A 163 -5.66 13.06 -0.77
C ASP A 163 -5.52 13.18 0.74
N LEU A 164 -4.64 12.38 1.34
CA LEU A 164 -4.39 12.34 2.77
C LEU A 164 -3.10 13.07 3.18
N THR A 165 -2.44 13.77 2.29
CA THR A 165 -1.13 14.41 2.53
C THR A 165 -1.14 15.43 3.68
N ALA A 166 -2.29 16.04 3.97
CA ALA A 166 -2.46 16.98 5.07
C ALA A 166 -2.52 16.32 6.46
N LEU A 167 -2.75 14.99 6.54
CA LEU A 167 -2.93 14.27 7.81
C LEU A 167 -1.58 13.85 8.42
N SER A 168 -0.72 14.82 8.73
CA SER A 168 0.65 14.59 9.20
C SER A 168 0.77 13.75 10.49
N LEU A 169 -0.29 13.71 11.32
CA LEU A 169 -0.35 12.95 12.56
C LEU A 169 -0.92 11.54 12.37
N LEU A 170 -1.40 11.20 11.19
CA LEU A 170 -2.05 9.92 10.91
C LEU A 170 -1.08 8.75 11.15
N ARG A 171 -1.49 7.83 12.02
CA ARG A 171 -0.77 6.61 12.39
C ARG A 171 -1.40 5.36 11.81
N ARG A 172 -2.72 5.35 11.69
CA ARG A 172 -3.47 4.20 11.21
C ARG A 172 -4.58 4.62 10.26
N LEU A 173 -4.59 3.98 9.09
CA LEU A 173 -5.63 4.13 8.08
C LEU A 173 -6.36 2.80 7.88
N VAL A 174 -7.65 2.78 8.10
CA VAL A 174 -8.53 1.64 7.83
C VAL A 174 -9.67 2.10 6.92
N ILE A 175 -9.70 1.60 5.70
CA ILE A 175 -10.81 1.80 4.77
C ILE A 175 -11.67 0.54 4.82
N GLY A 176 -12.96 0.68 5.09
CA GLY A 176 -13.93 -0.40 5.14
C GLY A 176 -14.17 -1.06 3.78
N GLU A 177 -15.17 -1.91 3.68
CA GLU A 177 -15.54 -2.57 2.43
C GLU A 177 -16.47 -1.66 1.61
N ASP A 178 -16.47 -1.80 0.27
CA ASP A 178 -17.36 -1.10 -0.67
C ASP A 178 -17.28 0.44 -0.59
N CYS A 179 -16.07 1.00 -0.45
CA CYS A 179 -15.83 2.44 -0.28
C CYS A 179 -15.16 3.07 -1.49
N PHE A 180 -15.36 4.39 -1.66
CA PHE A 180 -14.66 5.22 -2.65
C PHE A 180 -14.84 4.76 -4.09
N ASP A 181 -16.02 4.32 -4.47
CA ASP A 181 -16.30 3.77 -5.81
C ASP A 181 -15.94 4.73 -6.96
N LYS A 182 -16.04 6.05 -6.76
CA LYS A 182 -15.80 7.08 -7.78
C LYS A 182 -14.39 7.67 -7.80
N VAL A 183 -13.56 7.33 -6.81
CA VAL A 183 -12.20 7.87 -6.69
C VAL A 183 -11.29 7.33 -7.79
N LYS A 184 -10.51 8.22 -8.41
CA LYS A 184 -9.55 7.91 -9.47
C LYS A 184 -8.09 8.07 -9.04
N GLU A 185 -7.85 8.88 -8.04
CA GLU A 185 -6.51 9.15 -7.52
C GLU A 185 -6.48 9.01 -6.00
N VAL A 186 -5.53 8.24 -5.49
CA VAL A 186 -5.30 8.04 -4.05
C VAL A 186 -3.88 8.45 -3.72
N LYS A 187 -3.74 9.44 -2.81
CA LYS A 187 -2.44 9.97 -2.34
C LYS A 187 -2.26 9.74 -0.85
N ILE A 188 -1.35 8.87 -0.49
CA ILE A 188 -0.87 8.62 0.87
C ILE A 188 0.63 8.93 0.84
N VAL A 189 0.98 10.23 0.97
CA VAL A 189 2.35 10.70 0.71
C VAL A 189 2.83 11.59 1.84
N GLY A 190 4.07 11.39 2.30
CA GLY A 190 4.71 12.25 3.30
C GLY A 190 4.20 12.06 4.73
N LEU A 191 3.50 10.96 5.03
CA LEU A 191 2.91 10.71 6.34
C LEU A 191 3.92 10.06 7.29
N ALA A 192 4.70 10.90 7.98
CA ALA A 192 5.82 10.47 8.82
C ALA A 192 5.43 9.56 10.00
N GLN A 193 4.18 9.61 10.46
CA GLN A 193 3.70 8.82 11.60
C GLN A 193 2.94 7.56 11.19
N LEU A 194 2.58 7.40 9.91
CA LEU A 194 1.74 6.30 9.43
C LEU A 194 2.43 4.95 9.60
N GLU A 195 1.77 4.03 10.32
CA GLU A 195 2.28 2.70 10.65
C GLU A 195 1.54 1.58 9.90
N GLU A 196 0.24 1.76 9.64
CA GLU A 196 -0.61 0.73 9.05
C GLU A 196 -1.57 1.31 8.01
N VAL A 197 -1.66 0.64 6.86
CA VAL A 197 -2.64 0.91 5.81
C VAL A 197 -3.42 -0.36 5.52
N THR A 198 -4.71 -0.34 5.83
CA THR A 198 -5.65 -1.43 5.55
C THR A 198 -6.79 -0.94 4.68
N ILE A 199 -6.98 -1.57 3.53
CA ILE A 199 -8.04 -1.27 2.58
C ILE A 199 -8.92 -2.51 2.46
N GLY A 200 -10.22 -2.34 2.68
CA GLY A 200 -11.23 -3.40 2.62
C GLY A 200 -11.45 -3.95 1.21
N LYS A 201 -12.48 -4.77 1.05
CA LYS A 201 -12.87 -5.35 -0.24
C LYS A 201 -13.67 -4.34 -1.07
N ASN A 202 -13.63 -4.52 -2.40
CA ASN A 202 -14.44 -3.76 -3.36
C ASN A 202 -14.28 -2.24 -3.24
N CYS A 203 -13.11 -1.74 -2.87
CA CYS A 203 -12.84 -0.32 -2.79
C CYS A 203 -12.22 0.21 -4.08
N PHE A 204 -12.53 1.45 -4.44
CA PHE A 204 -11.94 2.12 -5.61
C PHE A 204 -12.21 1.38 -6.94
N LEU A 205 -13.45 0.95 -7.17
CA LEU A 205 -13.80 0.10 -8.32
C LEU A 205 -13.87 0.84 -9.66
N ASN A 206 -14.41 2.07 -9.67
CA ASN A 206 -14.80 2.79 -10.89
C ASN A 206 -13.80 3.84 -11.38
N GLY A 207 -12.53 3.49 -11.43
CA GLY A 207 -11.48 4.38 -11.95
C GLY A 207 -11.61 4.76 -13.45
N GLY A 208 -12.57 4.27 -14.19
CA GLY A 208 -12.81 4.59 -15.61
C GLY A 208 -11.70 4.12 -16.56
N HIS A 209 -12.02 3.36 -17.60
CA HIS A 209 -11.04 2.79 -18.55
C HIS A 209 -10.27 3.83 -19.39
N LEU A 210 -10.72 5.08 -19.43
CA LEU A 210 -10.18 6.11 -20.33
C LEU A 210 -9.41 7.22 -19.63
N GLU A 211 -9.42 7.27 -18.29
CA GLU A 211 -8.72 8.28 -17.52
C GLU A 211 -7.58 7.68 -16.71
N PRO A 212 -6.47 8.44 -16.49
CA PRO A 212 -5.37 7.96 -15.68
C PRO A 212 -5.83 7.80 -14.23
N THR A 213 -5.65 6.60 -13.70
CA THR A 213 -5.95 6.27 -12.30
C THR A 213 -4.68 5.85 -11.59
N SER A 214 -4.48 6.32 -10.35
CA SER A 214 -3.26 6.06 -9.61
C SER A 214 -3.48 5.86 -8.12
N PHE A 215 -2.76 4.90 -7.56
CA PHE A 215 -2.55 4.72 -6.14
C PHE A 215 -1.08 4.99 -5.81
N ALA A 216 -0.83 5.93 -4.90
CA ALA A 216 0.51 6.27 -4.43
C ALA A 216 0.59 6.13 -2.91
N LEU A 217 1.52 5.30 -2.44
CA LEU A 217 1.97 5.22 -1.05
C LEU A 217 3.47 5.50 -1.04
N LYS A 218 3.85 6.73 -0.64
CA LYS A 218 5.22 7.21 -0.77
C LYS A 218 5.65 8.02 0.47
N ASP A 219 6.95 8.04 0.72
CA ASP A 219 7.56 8.86 1.78
C ASP A 219 6.90 8.65 3.17
N CYS A 220 6.55 7.41 3.49
CA CYS A 220 5.92 7.03 4.75
C CYS A 220 6.87 6.12 5.55
N PRO A 221 7.83 6.68 6.30
CA PRO A 221 8.96 5.94 6.84
C PRO A 221 8.61 4.93 7.93
N ARG A 222 7.43 5.02 8.55
CA ARG A 222 7.00 4.12 9.63
C ARG A 222 6.01 3.05 9.21
N VAL A 223 5.52 3.08 7.97
CA VAL A 223 4.55 2.07 7.48
C VAL A 223 5.18 0.69 7.54
N LYS A 224 4.54 -0.22 8.28
CA LYS A 224 4.96 -1.62 8.43
C LYS A 224 4.16 -2.57 7.57
N THR A 225 2.88 -2.28 7.37
CA THR A 225 1.97 -3.18 6.65
C THR A 225 1.12 -2.42 5.65
N LEU A 226 1.02 -2.98 4.44
CA LEU A 226 0.03 -2.60 3.44
C LEU A 226 -0.86 -3.82 3.14
N THR A 227 -2.13 -3.70 3.47
CA THR A 227 -3.14 -4.73 3.16
C THR A 227 -4.21 -4.16 2.24
N VAL A 228 -4.43 -4.81 1.11
CA VAL A 228 -5.46 -4.46 0.11
C VAL A 228 -6.42 -5.62 -0.03
N GLY A 229 -7.70 -5.41 0.22
CA GLY A 229 -8.76 -6.41 0.15
C GLY A 229 -9.09 -6.84 -1.29
N TYR A 230 -9.92 -7.86 -1.40
CA TYR A 230 -10.34 -8.44 -2.67
C TYR A 230 -11.03 -7.40 -3.57
N GLN A 231 -10.70 -7.41 -4.88
CA GLN A 231 -11.31 -6.59 -5.94
C GLN A 231 -11.16 -5.06 -5.74
N SER A 232 -10.21 -4.62 -4.91
CA SER A 232 -9.95 -3.19 -4.71
C SER A 232 -8.99 -2.66 -5.77
N PHE A 233 -9.16 -1.37 -6.13
CA PHE A 233 -8.41 -0.73 -7.22
C PHE A 233 -8.54 -1.44 -8.57
N TYR A 234 -9.71 -2.02 -8.84
CA TYR A 234 -9.90 -2.91 -9.98
C TYR A 234 -9.43 -2.32 -11.31
N LEU A 235 -9.80 -1.07 -11.62
CA LEU A 235 -9.44 -0.38 -12.87
C LEU A 235 -8.22 0.54 -12.76
N PHE A 236 -7.51 0.53 -11.64
CA PHE A 236 -6.34 1.39 -11.47
C PHE A 236 -5.18 0.99 -12.38
N GLY A 237 -4.68 1.97 -13.14
CA GLY A 237 -3.60 1.78 -14.11
C GLY A 237 -2.20 1.91 -13.53
N ARG A 238 -2.05 2.52 -12.34
CA ARG A 238 -0.76 2.75 -11.69
C ARG A 238 -0.82 2.44 -10.19
N CYS A 239 0.21 1.74 -9.71
CA CYS A 239 0.44 1.44 -8.31
C CYS A 239 1.89 1.79 -7.97
N GLU A 240 2.10 2.75 -7.07
CA GLU A 240 3.41 3.27 -6.72
C GLU A 240 3.70 3.08 -5.24
N LEU A 241 4.77 2.35 -4.92
CA LEU A 241 5.26 2.09 -3.57
C LEU A 241 6.72 2.54 -3.50
N GLU A 242 7.00 3.69 -2.88
CA GLU A 242 8.32 4.29 -2.88
C GLU A 242 8.69 4.87 -1.51
N ILE A 243 9.96 4.74 -1.12
CA ILE A 243 10.51 5.30 0.13
C ILE A 243 9.72 4.86 1.37
N LEU A 244 9.62 3.54 1.55
CA LEU A 244 8.92 2.87 2.65
C LEU A 244 9.91 1.98 3.43
N PRO A 245 10.89 2.55 4.12
CA PRO A 245 12.01 1.79 4.70
C PRO A 245 11.61 0.80 5.80
N SER A 246 10.46 0.99 6.45
CA SER A 246 9.97 0.10 7.51
C SER A 246 8.92 -0.91 7.04
N LEU A 247 8.56 -0.92 5.73
CA LEU A 247 7.52 -1.80 5.22
C LEU A 247 7.96 -3.26 5.26
N GLU A 248 7.27 -4.06 6.07
CA GLU A 248 7.58 -5.48 6.28
C GLU A 248 6.72 -6.41 5.44
N VAL A 249 5.46 -6.03 5.22
CA VAL A 249 4.47 -6.90 4.56
C VAL A 249 3.67 -6.14 3.51
N ILE A 250 3.63 -6.70 2.30
CA ILE A 250 2.71 -6.33 1.23
C ILE A 250 1.75 -7.50 1.01
N ALA A 251 0.46 -7.28 1.28
CA ALA A 251 -0.60 -8.25 1.09
C ALA A 251 -1.69 -7.66 0.19
N VAL A 252 -1.75 -8.10 -1.07
CA VAL A 252 -2.75 -7.67 -2.05
C VAL A 252 -3.72 -8.81 -2.28
N GLY A 253 -5.00 -8.56 -2.15
CA GLY A 253 -6.09 -9.51 -2.39
C GLY A 253 -6.22 -9.93 -3.84
N GLY A 254 -7.23 -10.74 -4.14
CA GLY A 254 -7.49 -11.15 -5.51
C GLY A 254 -8.19 -10.07 -6.34
N TYR A 255 -7.99 -10.08 -7.66
CA TYR A 255 -8.59 -9.17 -8.64
C TYR A 255 -8.27 -7.69 -8.43
N CYS A 256 -7.19 -7.35 -7.74
CA CYS A 256 -6.76 -5.98 -7.54
C CYS A 256 -5.92 -5.49 -8.72
N PHE A 257 -5.97 -4.18 -8.99
CA PHE A 257 -5.11 -3.52 -9.98
C PHE A 257 -5.09 -4.20 -11.36
N GLN A 258 -6.25 -4.61 -11.85
CA GLN A 258 -6.34 -5.39 -13.11
C GLN A 258 -5.72 -4.66 -14.31
N CYS A 259 -5.86 -3.33 -14.37
CA CYS A 259 -5.35 -2.52 -15.47
C CYS A 259 -3.91 -2.02 -15.27
N CYS A 260 -3.28 -2.32 -14.13
CA CYS A 260 -1.90 -1.94 -13.87
C CYS A 260 -0.94 -2.83 -14.64
N GLY A 261 -0.15 -2.22 -15.54
CA GLY A 261 0.75 -2.96 -16.43
C GLY A 261 2.13 -3.25 -15.84
N GLU A 262 2.56 -2.45 -14.87
CA GLU A 262 3.86 -2.58 -14.22
C GLU A 262 3.72 -2.60 -12.70
N VAL A 263 4.40 -3.54 -12.07
CA VAL A 263 4.47 -3.67 -10.62
C VAL A 263 5.93 -3.65 -10.21
N ARG A 264 6.33 -2.59 -9.53
CA ARG A 264 7.69 -2.47 -9.02
C ARG A 264 7.70 -2.41 -7.51
N VAL A 265 8.33 -3.40 -6.90
CA VAL A 265 8.60 -3.48 -5.47
C VAL A 265 10.11 -3.42 -5.32
N ALA A 266 10.65 -2.25 -4.95
CA ALA A 266 12.08 -2.03 -4.97
C ALA A 266 12.55 -1.15 -3.80
N HIS A 267 13.80 -1.38 -3.37
CA HIS A 267 14.47 -0.60 -2.33
C HIS A 267 13.75 -0.56 -0.98
N LEU A 268 13.09 -1.67 -0.61
CA LEU A 268 12.34 -1.81 0.64
C LEU A 268 13.17 -2.60 1.66
N ALA A 269 13.95 -1.87 2.46
CA ALA A 269 14.98 -2.45 3.34
C ALA A 269 14.45 -3.42 4.41
N ALA A 270 13.21 -3.25 4.89
CA ALA A 270 12.61 -4.09 5.92
C ALA A 270 11.65 -5.16 5.39
N LEU A 271 11.39 -5.20 4.07
CA LEU A 271 10.36 -6.06 3.49
C LEU A 271 10.69 -7.54 3.69
N LYS A 272 9.77 -8.27 4.31
CA LYS A 272 9.88 -9.71 4.61
C LYS A 272 9.01 -10.57 3.70
N LYS A 273 7.83 -10.07 3.35
CA LYS A 273 6.82 -10.86 2.62
C LYS A 273 6.10 -10.04 1.56
N VAL A 274 6.00 -10.62 0.35
CA VAL A 274 5.12 -10.14 -0.73
C VAL A 274 4.11 -11.24 -1.06
N SER A 275 2.82 -10.92 -0.94
CA SER A 275 1.72 -11.81 -1.29
C SER A 275 0.73 -11.10 -2.20
N ILE A 276 0.55 -11.61 -3.41
CA ILE A 276 -0.38 -11.07 -4.41
C ILE A 276 -1.44 -12.12 -4.70
N GLY A 277 -2.70 -11.75 -4.56
CA GLY A 277 -3.85 -12.64 -4.70
C GLY A 277 -4.17 -13.01 -6.15
N LYS A 278 -5.19 -13.85 -6.28
CA LYS A 278 -5.65 -14.39 -7.57
C LYS A 278 -6.01 -13.28 -8.57
N ASN A 279 -5.55 -13.41 -9.81
CA ASN A 279 -5.86 -12.53 -10.94
C ASN A 279 -5.59 -11.04 -10.66
N SER A 280 -4.70 -10.69 -9.78
CA SER A 280 -4.28 -9.30 -9.57
C SER A 280 -3.21 -8.92 -10.57
N PHE A 281 -3.21 -7.66 -11.04
CA PHE A 281 -2.31 -7.15 -12.09
C PHE A 281 -2.39 -7.96 -13.39
N ALA A 282 -3.58 -8.46 -13.77
CA ALA A 282 -3.68 -9.53 -14.75
C ALA A 282 -4.15 -9.09 -16.15
N GLN A 283 -4.90 -8.00 -16.29
CA GLN A 283 -5.62 -7.69 -17.52
C GLN A 283 -5.02 -6.58 -18.38
N SER A 284 -3.96 -5.91 -17.97
CA SER A 284 -3.36 -4.86 -18.80
C SER A 284 -2.89 -5.42 -20.13
N THR A 285 -3.62 -5.10 -21.20
CA THR A 285 -3.26 -5.44 -22.60
C THR A 285 -2.56 -4.30 -23.31
N LEU A 286 -2.79 -3.06 -22.85
CA LEU A 286 -2.24 -1.86 -23.46
C LEU A 286 -0.85 -1.50 -22.94
N ASN A 287 -0.59 -1.79 -21.66
CA ASN A 287 0.69 -1.50 -21.02
C ASN A 287 1.23 -2.79 -20.37
N ARG A 288 1.76 -3.67 -21.19
CA ARG A 288 2.36 -4.94 -20.72
C ARG A 288 3.75 -4.67 -20.16
N GLY A 289 3.81 -4.32 -18.89
CA GLY A 289 5.08 -4.06 -18.20
C GLY A 289 5.71 -5.30 -17.60
N ALA A 290 6.43 -5.07 -16.51
CA ALA A 290 7.15 -6.09 -15.78
C ALA A 290 6.62 -6.17 -14.33
N PHE A 291 6.78 -7.34 -13.73
CA PHE A 291 6.83 -7.49 -12.29
C PHE A 291 8.31 -7.48 -11.88
N CYS A 292 8.67 -6.55 -11.00
CA CYS A 292 10.02 -6.41 -10.47
C CYS A 292 10.00 -6.47 -8.94
N LEU A 293 10.83 -7.37 -8.37
CA LEU A 293 11.14 -7.41 -6.94
C LEU A 293 12.66 -7.24 -6.81
N GLU A 294 13.10 -6.05 -6.42
CA GLU A 294 14.50 -5.66 -6.53
C GLU A 294 15.00 -4.98 -5.25
N ASP A 295 16.21 -5.30 -4.83
CA ASP A 295 16.90 -4.67 -3.71
C ASP A 295 16.03 -4.60 -2.43
N CYS A 296 15.49 -5.76 -2.05
CA CYS A 296 14.71 -5.95 -0.82
C CYS A 296 15.45 -6.96 0.08
N PRO A 297 16.51 -6.55 0.80
CA PRO A 297 17.49 -7.47 1.40
C PRO A 297 16.94 -8.35 2.53
N GLN A 298 15.78 -8.04 3.07
CA GLN A 298 15.15 -8.82 4.13
C GLN A 298 14.01 -9.72 3.63
N VAL A 299 13.63 -9.63 2.34
CA VAL A 299 12.51 -10.42 1.83
C VAL A 299 12.81 -11.91 1.89
N GLU A 300 11.89 -12.67 2.48
CA GLU A 300 12.02 -14.12 2.64
C GLU A 300 11.08 -14.89 1.70
N THR A 301 9.92 -14.31 1.38
CA THR A 301 8.87 -15.02 0.66
C THR A 301 8.19 -14.14 -0.40
N LEU A 302 8.08 -14.68 -1.61
CA LEU A 302 7.27 -14.16 -2.71
C LEU A 302 6.19 -15.20 -3.07
N GLU A 303 4.91 -14.84 -2.87
CA GLU A 303 3.78 -15.70 -3.22
C GLU A 303 2.82 -14.99 -4.18
N LEU A 304 2.63 -15.53 -5.37
CA LEU A 304 1.69 -15.05 -6.37
C LEU A 304 0.54 -16.04 -6.57
N GLY A 305 -0.69 -15.56 -6.39
CA GLY A 305 -1.92 -16.34 -6.54
C GLY A 305 -2.20 -16.71 -8.00
N LYS A 306 -3.18 -17.58 -8.21
CA LYS A 306 -3.59 -18.05 -9.54
C LYS A 306 -3.85 -16.86 -10.48
N GLY A 307 -3.22 -16.85 -11.67
CA GLY A 307 -3.39 -15.83 -12.71
C GLY A 307 -2.86 -14.45 -12.34
N ALA A 308 -2.09 -14.30 -11.26
CA ALA A 308 -1.47 -13.03 -10.94
C ALA A 308 -0.43 -12.63 -12.01
N CYS A 309 -0.37 -11.36 -12.36
CA CYS A 309 0.52 -10.82 -13.40
C CYS A 309 0.39 -11.55 -14.75
N TYR A 310 -0.81 -12.03 -15.10
CA TYR A 310 -1.06 -12.91 -16.26
C TYR A 310 -0.49 -12.37 -17.57
N ASN A 311 -0.66 -11.07 -17.85
CA ASN A 311 -0.21 -10.42 -19.07
C ASN A 311 1.16 -9.71 -18.95
N ALA A 312 1.81 -9.74 -17.78
CA ALA A 312 3.14 -9.16 -17.65
C ALA A 312 4.15 -9.87 -18.56
N LEU A 313 5.04 -9.11 -19.21
CA LEU A 313 6.00 -9.65 -20.17
C LEU A 313 7.28 -10.16 -19.52
N ARG A 314 7.60 -9.70 -18.30
CA ARG A 314 8.82 -10.04 -17.58
C ARG A 314 8.53 -10.25 -16.10
N CYS A 315 9.22 -11.23 -15.52
CA CYS A 315 9.31 -11.45 -14.09
C CYS A 315 10.78 -11.31 -13.70
N VAL A 316 11.10 -10.27 -12.94
CA VAL A 316 12.46 -9.96 -12.50
C VAL A 316 12.52 -9.99 -10.98
N VAL A 317 13.33 -10.86 -10.43
CA VAL A 317 13.60 -10.99 -9.01
C VAL A 317 15.11 -10.94 -8.81
N ARG A 318 15.62 -9.83 -8.27
CA ARG A 318 17.06 -9.64 -8.14
C ARG A 318 17.46 -8.90 -6.87
N ASP A 319 18.70 -9.14 -6.45
CA ASP A 319 19.29 -8.46 -5.30
C ASP A 319 18.51 -8.67 -4.00
N ASN A 320 18.04 -9.91 -3.77
CA ASN A 320 17.26 -10.31 -2.61
C ASN A 320 17.91 -11.51 -1.88
N PRO A 321 19.02 -11.29 -1.15
CA PRO A 321 19.86 -12.37 -0.65
C PRO A 321 19.19 -13.27 0.41
N LYS A 322 18.15 -12.81 1.10
CA LYS A 322 17.41 -13.61 2.08
C LYS A 322 16.16 -14.29 1.52
N LEU A 323 15.84 -14.10 0.26
CA LEU A 323 14.68 -14.74 -0.36
C LEU A 323 14.84 -16.25 -0.34
N ARG A 324 13.95 -16.95 0.35
CA ARG A 324 13.98 -18.41 0.54
C ARG A 324 13.02 -19.13 -0.38
N ARG A 325 11.88 -18.51 -0.65
CA ARG A 325 10.78 -19.18 -1.34
C ARG A 325 10.11 -18.27 -2.37
N VAL A 326 10.01 -18.80 -3.60
CA VAL A 326 9.24 -18.20 -4.69
C VAL A 326 8.15 -19.19 -5.11
N VAL A 327 6.89 -18.77 -4.96
CA VAL A 327 5.72 -19.57 -5.34
C VAL A 327 4.87 -18.80 -6.34
N LEU A 328 4.86 -19.28 -7.56
CA LEU A 328 4.00 -18.82 -8.64
C LEU A 328 2.89 -19.85 -8.83
N ARG A 329 1.63 -19.49 -8.54
CA ARG A 329 0.52 -20.43 -8.71
C ARG A 329 0.08 -20.50 -10.18
N GLU A 330 -0.89 -21.34 -10.48
CA GLU A 330 -1.41 -21.60 -11.83
C GLU A 330 -1.62 -20.30 -12.65
N GLY A 331 -1.09 -20.23 -13.87
CA GLY A 331 -1.31 -19.16 -14.84
C GLY A 331 -0.60 -17.84 -14.53
N CYS A 332 0.28 -17.78 -13.53
CA CYS A 332 1.09 -16.58 -13.30
C CYS A 332 2.01 -16.34 -14.51
N PHE A 333 2.16 -15.06 -14.89
CA PHE A 333 3.04 -14.67 -15.99
C PHE A 333 2.79 -15.45 -17.28
N HIS A 334 1.55 -15.79 -17.59
CA HIS A 334 1.23 -16.59 -18.78
C HIS A 334 1.85 -16.02 -20.04
N ALA A 335 1.78 -14.69 -20.23
CA ALA A 335 2.31 -14.00 -21.40
C ALA A 335 3.82 -13.68 -21.33
N ALA A 336 4.48 -13.94 -20.21
CA ALA A 336 5.86 -13.52 -20.02
C ALA A 336 6.84 -14.28 -20.89
N THR A 337 7.85 -13.54 -21.31
CA THR A 337 8.94 -14.01 -22.18
C THR A 337 10.27 -14.10 -21.44
N GLU A 338 10.29 -13.67 -20.17
CA GLU A 338 11.50 -13.62 -19.36
C GLU A 338 11.16 -13.93 -17.90
N LEU A 339 11.98 -14.79 -17.30
CA LEU A 339 12.10 -15.00 -15.87
C LEU A 339 13.55 -14.85 -15.48
N THR A 340 13.85 -13.82 -14.68
CA THR A 340 15.21 -13.53 -14.19
C THR A 340 15.26 -13.71 -12.69
N LEU A 341 16.13 -14.58 -12.21
CA LEU A 341 16.50 -14.74 -10.80
C LEU A 341 18.01 -14.49 -10.68
N SER A 342 18.41 -13.40 -10.02
CA SER A 342 19.83 -13.08 -9.84
C SER A 342 20.10 -12.49 -8.46
N ASN A 343 21.26 -12.80 -7.88
CA ASN A 343 21.65 -12.36 -6.54
C ASN A 343 20.59 -12.68 -5.47
N VAL A 344 20.06 -13.92 -5.53
CA VAL A 344 19.07 -14.47 -4.60
C VAL A 344 19.65 -15.72 -3.91
N ASP A 345 20.81 -15.59 -3.32
CA ASP A 345 21.64 -16.69 -2.79
C ASP A 345 20.94 -17.53 -1.72
N GLY A 346 19.98 -16.91 -1.00
CA GLY A 346 19.17 -17.58 0.02
C GLY A 346 18.05 -18.47 -0.52
N LEU A 347 17.78 -18.43 -1.86
CA LEU A 347 16.64 -19.13 -2.45
C LEU A 347 16.79 -20.64 -2.29
N THR A 348 15.83 -21.27 -1.60
CA THR A 348 15.81 -22.73 -1.34
C THR A 348 14.78 -23.45 -2.19
N GLU A 349 13.67 -22.78 -2.51
CA GLU A 349 12.53 -23.40 -3.22
C GLU A 349 12.02 -22.47 -4.33
N LEU A 350 11.97 -23.00 -5.55
CA LEU A 350 11.29 -22.39 -6.69
C LEU A 350 10.12 -23.28 -7.11
N HIS A 351 8.90 -22.78 -6.92
CA HIS A 351 7.68 -23.48 -7.33
C HIS A 351 6.96 -22.69 -8.43
N VAL A 352 6.88 -23.25 -9.62
CA VAL A 352 6.16 -22.72 -10.78
C VAL A 352 4.92 -23.57 -11.02
N GLY A 353 3.75 -22.99 -10.84
CA GLY A 353 2.45 -23.63 -11.00
C GLY A 353 2.11 -23.96 -12.44
N THR A 354 0.95 -24.56 -12.65
CA THR A 354 0.48 -24.99 -13.96
C THR A 354 0.30 -23.81 -14.95
N ARG A 355 0.68 -23.98 -16.20
CA ARG A 355 0.49 -22.99 -17.28
C ARG A 355 1.09 -21.60 -17.03
N CYS A 356 2.16 -21.52 -16.26
CA CYS A 356 2.95 -20.30 -16.15
C CYS A 356 3.87 -20.15 -17.36
N PHE A 357 4.13 -18.92 -17.82
CA PHE A 357 5.00 -18.64 -18.97
C PHE A 357 4.61 -19.43 -20.23
N ALA A 358 3.32 -19.62 -20.47
CA ALA A 358 2.81 -20.58 -21.44
C ALA A 358 2.25 -19.94 -22.73
N ALA A 359 2.34 -18.61 -22.90
CA ALA A 359 1.83 -17.97 -24.10
C ALA A 359 2.73 -18.20 -25.31
N MET A 360 2.09 -18.42 -26.47
CA MET A 360 2.76 -18.56 -27.76
C MET A 360 3.55 -17.28 -28.09
N PRO A 361 4.80 -17.37 -28.55
CA PRO A 361 5.54 -16.19 -28.99
C PRO A 361 4.94 -15.60 -30.27
N ALA A 362 5.04 -14.29 -30.40
CA ALA A 362 4.60 -13.58 -31.61
C ALA A 362 5.45 -13.94 -32.84
N SER A 363 6.72 -14.36 -32.66
CA SER A 363 7.62 -14.83 -33.67
C SER A 363 8.16 -16.20 -33.32
N LYS A 364 8.20 -17.12 -34.27
CA LYS A 364 8.74 -18.48 -34.11
C LYS A 364 10.26 -18.52 -34.00
N ASP A 365 10.94 -17.43 -34.35
CA ASP A 365 12.41 -17.41 -34.44
C ASP A 365 13.12 -17.15 -33.13
N VAL A 366 12.37 -16.81 -32.06
CA VAL A 366 12.94 -16.48 -30.74
C VAL A 366 12.83 -17.68 -29.81
N MET A 367 13.95 -18.42 -29.70
CA MET A 367 14.08 -19.49 -28.70
C MET A 367 14.34 -18.92 -27.33
N ARG A 368 13.47 -19.25 -26.39
CA ARG A 368 13.59 -18.87 -24.99
C ARG A 368 14.11 -20.06 -24.19
N THR A 369 15.08 -19.82 -23.34
CA THR A 369 15.62 -20.83 -22.42
C THR A 369 15.49 -20.27 -20.99
N LEU A 370 14.92 -21.06 -20.10
CA LEU A 370 14.99 -20.77 -18.66
C LEU A 370 16.38 -21.16 -18.18
N ARG A 371 17.14 -20.21 -17.66
CA ARG A 371 18.46 -20.43 -17.07
C ARG A 371 18.41 -20.16 -15.59
N LEU A 372 18.78 -21.14 -14.80
CA LEU A 372 18.98 -21.04 -13.36
C LEU A 372 20.43 -21.40 -13.07
N SER A 373 21.23 -20.41 -12.71
CA SER A 373 22.64 -20.59 -12.39
C SER A 373 23.05 -19.70 -11.23
N HIS A 374 24.14 -20.09 -10.54
CA HIS A 374 24.67 -19.33 -9.42
C HIS A 374 23.65 -19.06 -8.31
N LEU A 375 22.85 -20.09 -7.98
CA LEU A 375 21.87 -20.09 -6.89
C LEU A 375 22.29 -21.12 -5.82
N PRO A 376 23.27 -20.79 -4.97
CA PRO A 376 23.93 -21.76 -4.09
C PRO A 376 23.00 -22.36 -3.02
N GLY A 377 21.92 -21.65 -2.67
CA GLY A 377 20.93 -22.10 -1.70
C GLY A 377 19.82 -23.00 -2.27
N LEU A 378 19.65 -23.06 -3.61
CA LEU A 378 18.51 -23.69 -4.27
C LEU A 378 18.53 -25.21 -4.10
N LYS A 379 17.53 -25.74 -3.40
CA LYS A 379 17.41 -27.19 -3.07
C LYS A 379 16.39 -27.89 -3.94
N GLU A 380 15.33 -27.20 -4.32
CA GLU A 380 14.21 -27.79 -5.04
C GLU A 380 13.70 -26.86 -6.15
N VAL A 381 13.52 -27.42 -7.33
CA VAL A 381 12.86 -26.79 -8.47
C VAL A 381 11.66 -27.63 -8.86
N THR A 382 10.47 -27.05 -8.78
CA THR A 382 9.23 -27.67 -9.20
C THR A 382 8.53 -26.83 -10.26
N ILE A 383 8.36 -27.38 -11.46
CA ILE A 383 7.66 -26.77 -12.60
C ILE A 383 6.45 -27.66 -12.90
N GLN A 384 5.23 -27.15 -12.78
CA GLN A 384 4.01 -27.92 -13.01
C GLN A 384 3.59 -27.92 -14.48
N ASN A 385 2.59 -28.76 -14.78
CA ASN A 385 2.14 -29.08 -16.13
C ASN A 385 1.87 -27.85 -17.03
N GLY A 386 2.31 -27.91 -18.28
CA GLY A 386 2.05 -26.91 -19.30
C GLY A 386 2.77 -25.58 -19.07
N SER A 387 3.71 -25.51 -18.15
CA SER A 387 4.50 -24.29 -17.93
C SER A 387 5.67 -24.25 -18.88
N PHE A 388 6.03 -23.01 -19.31
CA PHE A 388 7.07 -22.80 -20.33
C PHE A 388 6.78 -23.58 -21.64
N SER A 389 5.50 -23.81 -21.99
CA SER A 389 5.12 -24.70 -23.11
C SER A 389 5.78 -24.33 -24.43
N PHE A 390 6.01 -23.05 -24.71
CA PHE A 390 6.62 -22.55 -25.92
C PHE A 390 8.09 -22.10 -25.73
N TRP A 391 8.75 -22.56 -24.65
CA TRP A 391 10.17 -22.32 -24.42
C TRP A 391 11.00 -23.48 -24.94
N GLY A 392 12.18 -23.18 -25.49
CA GLY A 392 13.04 -24.17 -26.11
C GLY A 392 13.86 -24.99 -25.14
N GLY A 393 14.08 -24.52 -23.92
CA GLY A 393 14.95 -25.25 -23.02
C GLY A 393 15.00 -24.82 -21.58
N LEU A 394 15.68 -25.65 -20.78
CA LEU A 394 15.97 -25.44 -19.37
C LEU A 394 17.45 -25.74 -19.13
N ASP A 395 18.20 -24.74 -18.67
CA ASP A 395 19.59 -24.87 -18.24
C ASP A 395 19.65 -24.71 -16.71
N LEU A 396 20.15 -25.73 -16.03
CA LEU A 396 20.40 -25.78 -14.58
C LEU A 396 21.91 -26.00 -14.39
N GLU A 397 22.64 -24.94 -14.04
CA GLU A 397 24.09 -24.96 -13.98
C GLU A 397 24.63 -24.39 -12.67
N ASP A 398 25.65 -25.02 -12.10
CA ASP A 398 26.30 -24.56 -10.85
C ASP A 398 25.32 -24.37 -9.66
N LEU A 399 24.48 -25.38 -9.44
CA LEU A 399 23.48 -25.39 -8.36
C LEU A 399 23.91 -26.34 -7.24
N THR A 400 24.85 -25.92 -6.42
CA THR A 400 25.57 -26.77 -5.46
C THR A 400 24.73 -27.36 -4.33
N ALA A 401 23.54 -26.80 -4.04
CA ALA A 401 22.60 -27.30 -3.02
C ALA A 401 21.43 -28.10 -3.62
N LEU A 402 21.26 -28.11 -4.95
CA LEU A 402 20.11 -28.69 -5.63
C LEU A 402 20.02 -30.22 -5.36
N THR A 403 18.88 -30.66 -4.86
CA THR A 403 18.62 -32.08 -4.52
C THR A 403 17.59 -32.74 -5.41
N GLN A 404 16.61 -31.96 -5.88
CA GLN A 404 15.49 -32.46 -6.66
C GLN A 404 15.04 -31.49 -7.73
N VAL A 405 14.77 -32.02 -8.93
CA VAL A 405 14.15 -31.29 -10.04
C VAL A 405 12.92 -32.07 -10.48
N THR A 406 11.76 -31.40 -10.49
CA THR A 406 10.50 -31.93 -10.97
C THR A 406 9.92 -31.04 -12.05
N VAL A 407 9.77 -31.56 -13.25
CA VAL A 407 9.14 -30.92 -14.39
C VAL A 407 7.88 -31.72 -14.76
N GLY A 408 6.73 -31.09 -14.75
CA GLY A 408 5.45 -31.71 -15.08
C GLY A 408 5.27 -32.03 -16.56
N ASP A 409 4.07 -32.41 -16.96
CA ASP A 409 3.73 -32.76 -18.33
C ASP A 409 3.66 -31.54 -19.25
N ALA A 410 3.97 -31.70 -20.53
CA ALA A 410 3.87 -30.69 -21.59
C ALA A 410 4.62 -29.36 -21.30
N CYS A 411 5.75 -29.43 -20.58
CA CYS A 411 6.64 -28.31 -20.34
C CYS A 411 7.73 -28.26 -21.43
N PHE A 412 8.16 -27.06 -21.83
CA PHE A 412 9.22 -26.86 -22.84
C PHE A 412 8.96 -27.63 -24.14
N ALA A 413 7.71 -27.72 -24.58
CA ALA A 413 7.31 -28.61 -25.68
C ALA A 413 7.32 -27.93 -27.05
N LEU A 414 7.51 -26.60 -27.15
CA LEU A 414 7.55 -25.72 -28.32
C LEU A 414 6.30 -25.71 -29.20
N ASP A 415 5.50 -26.75 -29.28
CA ASP A 415 4.19 -26.80 -29.91
C ASP A 415 3.41 -28.03 -29.41
N PRO A 416 2.61 -27.91 -28.35
CA PRO A 416 1.88 -29.05 -27.80
C PRO A 416 0.74 -29.54 -28.72
N GLU A 417 0.28 -28.75 -29.68
CA GLU A 417 -0.86 -29.11 -30.55
C GLU A 417 -0.46 -29.70 -31.89
N LYS A 418 0.77 -29.42 -32.34
CA LYS A 418 1.32 -30.02 -33.58
C LYS A 418 2.29 -31.13 -33.23
N GLY A 419 1.76 -32.31 -32.99
CA GLY A 419 2.51 -33.56 -33.02
C GLY A 419 3.13 -33.85 -34.43
N SER A 420 3.64 -32.81 -35.12
CA SER A 420 4.25 -32.93 -36.41
C SER A 420 5.68 -33.49 -36.26
N LYS A 421 5.90 -34.63 -36.86
CA LYS A 421 7.12 -35.43 -36.83
C LYS A 421 8.36 -34.80 -37.47
N GLU A 422 8.33 -33.53 -37.92
CA GLU A 422 9.32 -33.08 -38.89
C GLU A 422 10.14 -31.81 -38.58
N GLU A 423 9.85 -31.05 -37.53
CA GLU A 423 10.77 -29.95 -37.19
C GLU A 423 11.34 -30.15 -35.77
N LYS A 424 12.44 -30.90 -35.70
CA LYS A 424 13.35 -30.85 -34.56
C LYS A 424 13.85 -29.41 -34.44
N CYS A 425 13.47 -28.69 -33.38
CA CYS A 425 14.09 -27.43 -33.13
C CYS A 425 15.59 -27.63 -32.79
N PRO A 426 16.50 -27.24 -33.67
CA PRO A 426 17.92 -27.62 -33.53
C PRO A 426 18.63 -26.91 -32.39
N LYS A 427 17.96 -25.99 -31.69
CA LYS A 427 18.49 -25.15 -30.59
C LYS A 427 17.91 -25.44 -29.23
N GLY A 428 16.84 -26.28 -29.12
CA GLY A 428 16.23 -26.66 -27.85
C GLY A 428 17.14 -27.59 -27.05
N ARG A 429 17.24 -27.38 -25.73
CA ARG A 429 18.08 -28.20 -24.89
C ARG A 429 17.59 -28.30 -23.45
N PHE A 430 17.90 -29.41 -22.81
CA PHE A 430 17.91 -29.59 -21.39
C PHE A 430 19.37 -29.76 -20.93
N VAL A 431 19.78 -28.96 -19.96
CA VAL A 431 21.12 -29.06 -19.36
C VAL A 431 20.98 -29.13 -17.86
N LEU A 432 21.60 -30.12 -17.25
CA LEU A 432 21.82 -30.24 -15.81
C LEU A 432 23.32 -30.49 -15.60
N LYS A 433 24.02 -29.45 -15.17
CA LYS A 433 25.46 -29.45 -15.08
C LYS A 433 25.97 -28.89 -13.76
N ASP A 434 27.07 -29.43 -13.25
CA ASP A 434 27.71 -29.00 -12.01
C ASP A 434 26.73 -28.94 -10.81
N CYS A 435 25.88 -29.99 -10.67
CA CYS A 435 24.86 -30.12 -9.65
C CYS A 435 25.15 -31.34 -8.74
N PRO A 436 26.15 -31.26 -7.85
CA PRO A 436 26.70 -32.42 -7.15
C PRO A 436 25.78 -33.13 -6.17
N LYS A 437 24.70 -32.47 -5.72
CA LYS A 437 23.78 -33.02 -4.72
C LYS A 437 22.43 -33.48 -5.29
N VAL A 438 22.18 -33.31 -6.58
CA VAL A 438 20.95 -33.76 -7.22
C VAL A 438 20.83 -35.28 -7.10
N LYS A 439 19.74 -35.73 -6.49
CA LYS A 439 19.41 -37.15 -6.28
C LYS A 439 18.30 -37.62 -7.19
N LYS A 440 17.40 -36.72 -7.60
CA LYS A 440 16.17 -37.06 -8.30
C LYS A 440 15.88 -36.08 -9.42
N LEU A 441 15.64 -36.60 -10.63
CA LEU A 441 15.17 -35.84 -11.78
C LEU A 441 13.89 -36.47 -12.30
N GLU A 442 12.80 -35.74 -12.29
CA GLU A 442 11.50 -36.15 -12.81
C GLU A 442 11.05 -35.22 -13.91
N ILE A 443 10.78 -35.75 -15.09
CA ILE A 443 10.30 -35.03 -16.26
C ILE A 443 9.01 -35.69 -16.72
N GLY A 444 7.92 -34.95 -16.81
CA GLY A 444 6.60 -35.42 -17.21
C GLY A 444 6.50 -35.76 -18.68
N LYS A 445 5.35 -36.30 -19.05
CA LYS A 445 5.06 -36.72 -20.43
C LYS A 445 5.05 -35.53 -21.37
N THR A 446 5.50 -35.75 -22.61
CA THR A 446 5.54 -34.75 -23.70
C THR A 446 6.33 -33.47 -23.37
N SER A 447 7.08 -33.43 -22.29
CA SER A 447 8.00 -32.34 -21.99
C SER A 447 9.29 -32.48 -22.84
N PHE A 448 9.84 -31.36 -23.26
CA PHE A 448 11.03 -31.29 -24.11
C PHE A 448 10.89 -32.02 -25.46
N LEU A 449 9.68 -32.16 -26.03
CA LEU A 449 9.43 -32.89 -27.26
C LEU A 449 10.29 -32.44 -28.45
N SER A 450 10.56 -31.14 -28.54
CA SER A 450 11.33 -30.54 -29.63
C SER A 450 12.78 -30.24 -29.27
N CYS A 451 13.29 -30.79 -28.18
CA CYS A 451 14.67 -30.58 -27.75
C CYS A 451 15.62 -31.47 -28.58
N GLY A 452 16.69 -30.85 -29.10
CA GLY A 452 17.77 -31.53 -29.84
C GLY A 452 18.88 -32.09 -28.96
N ALA A 453 19.01 -31.61 -27.69
CA ALA A 453 20.07 -32.02 -26.79
C ALA A 453 19.56 -32.22 -25.36
N PHE A 454 20.04 -33.28 -24.72
CA PHE A 454 19.81 -33.58 -23.33
C PHE A 454 21.17 -33.86 -22.66
N CYS A 455 21.63 -32.98 -21.81
CA CYS A 455 22.96 -33.04 -21.21
C CYS A 455 22.85 -33.21 -19.69
N LEU A 456 23.53 -34.20 -19.16
CA LEU A 456 23.77 -34.45 -17.76
C LEU A 456 25.27 -34.50 -17.52
N GLU A 457 25.83 -33.55 -16.80
CA GLU A 457 27.28 -33.44 -16.57
C GLU A 457 27.54 -33.11 -15.10
N ASP A 458 28.51 -33.76 -14.50
CA ASP A 458 28.97 -33.53 -13.14
C ASP A 458 27.84 -33.56 -12.06
N CYS A 459 26.99 -34.60 -12.12
CA CYS A 459 25.91 -34.87 -11.20
C CYS A 459 26.08 -36.21 -10.44
N PRO A 460 27.15 -36.40 -9.63
CA PRO A 460 27.54 -37.71 -9.05
C PRO A 460 26.54 -38.31 -8.07
N ALA A 461 25.67 -37.49 -7.47
CA ALA A 461 24.68 -37.99 -6.51
C ALA A 461 23.37 -38.43 -7.17
N LEU A 462 23.21 -38.31 -8.49
CA LEU A 462 21.98 -38.61 -9.20
C LEU A 462 21.66 -40.12 -9.18
N LYS A 463 20.53 -40.47 -8.52
CA LYS A 463 20.11 -41.86 -8.30
C LYS A 463 18.87 -42.25 -9.09
N SER A 464 18.06 -41.29 -9.46
CA SER A 464 16.75 -41.54 -10.08
C SER A 464 16.48 -40.54 -11.18
N ILE A 465 16.22 -41.04 -12.37
CA ILE A 465 15.75 -40.28 -13.52
C ILE A 465 14.45 -40.93 -13.99
N SER A 466 13.41 -40.13 -14.14
CA SER A 466 12.12 -40.52 -14.71
C SER A 466 11.71 -39.54 -15.79
N ILE A 467 11.47 -40.03 -17.02
CA ILE A 467 11.05 -39.21 -18.15
C ILE A 467 9.76 -39.80 -18.73
N GLY A 468 8.65 -39.11 -18.54
CA GLY A 468 7.31 -39.59 -18.94
C GLY A 468 6.97 -40.94 -18.32
N SER A 469 6.75 -41.96 -19.18
CA SER A 469 6.54 -43.34 -18.76
C SER A 469 7.83 -44.17 -18.76
N LEU A 470 8.96 -43.58 -19.19
CA LEU A 470 10.27 -44.27 -19.24
C LEU A 470 10.91 -44.29 -17.86
N LYS A 471 11.46 -45.45 -17.47
CA LYS A 471 12.24 -45.57 -16.22
C LYS A 471 13.74 -45.63 -16.62
N TYR A 472 14.62 -45.31 -15.65
CA TYR A 472 16.08 -45.33 -15.87
C TYR A 472 16.61 -46.61 -16.51
N ALA A 473 16.03 -47.76 -16.18
CA ALA A 473 16.38 -49.04 -16.79
C ALA A 473 16.08 -49.14 -18.29
N ASP A 474 15.14 -48.34 -18.81
CA ASP A 474 14.77 -48.29 -20.21
C ASP A 474 15.65 -47.33 -21.00
N LEU A 475 16.21 -46.31 -20.34
CA LEU A 475 17.11 -45.33 -20.92
C LEU A 475 18.48 -45.92 -21.24
N GLN A 476 18.94 -46.92 -20.48
CA GLN A 476 20.20 -47.62 -20.76
C GLN A 476 20.17 -48.44 -22.06
N ARG A 477 18.97 -48.75 -22.58
CA ARG A 477 18.82 -49.51 -23.84
C ARG A 477 18.72 -48.64 -25.08
N GLY A 478 18.52 -47.34 -24.96
CA GLY A 478 18.19 -46.45 -26.09
C GLY A 478 19.18 -45.34 -26.41
N PHE A 479 20.14 -45.06 -25.52
CA PHE A 479 21.14 -44.01 -25.77
C PHE A 479 22.55 -44.62 -25.90
N PRO A 480 23.32 -44.27 -26.93
CA PRO A 480 24.70 -44.72 -27.02
C PRO A 480 25.53 -44.14 -25.86
N ALA A 481 26.41 -44.95 -25.30
CA ALA A 481 27.23 -44.71 -24.13
C ALA A 481 28.19 -43.52 -24.17
N ALA A 482 28.07 -42.62 -25.12
CA ALA A 482 28.95 -41.46 -25.31
C ALA A 482 28.45 -40.14 -24.73
N SER A 483 27.34 -40.13 -23.98
CA SER A 483 26.74 -38.89 -23.41
C SER A 483 26.14 -39.03 -22.01
N LEU A 484 26.57 -40.03 -21.25
CA LEU A 484 26.24 -40.16 -19.83
C LEU A 484 27.45 -39.91 -18.94
#